data_7d96fa1b317b0b6932bccdc14e84b62b
#
_entry.id   7d96fa1b317b0b6932bccdc14e84b62b
#
_cell.length_a   1.000
_cell.length_b   1.000
_cell.length_c   1.000
_cell.angle_alpha   90.00
_cell.angle_beta   90.00
_cell.angle_gamma   90.00
#
_symmetry.space_group_name_H-M   'P 1'
#
loop_
_entity.id
_entity.type
_entity.pdbx_description
1 polymer ?
#
loop_
_entity_poly.entity_id
_entity_poly.type
_entity_poly.pdbx_seq_one_letter_code
_entity_poly.pdbx_strand_id
1 'polypeptide(L)'
;NALEQLHNLPINNYAHNTLLELFHMYTIIGGMPEIVKTYKETKSVADLPRVYESIWAAYKNDVEKYTSNNTERNVIRHIVNVAHLYVDQRIKFQNFGNSNYRSREVGEAFRNLDDAKIIQLIYPTTDLLTPVKPDIKKSPKLQFLDTGLVNHGLKIQGELLALNDLSYAYKGAILPHMVTQEIISLNIFDTKKPHFWVREKSQASSEVDLVYSYKNKVVPIEIKSGPSGKLKSLHEFVERTNHGYAIRLYAGEFNIEEHETPNLRKPYKLMNLPYYLGTKLPEYIGYFLDNH
;
A
#
# COMPACT_ATOMS: atom_id res chain seq x y z
N ASN A 1 -16.62 -19.33 12.96
CA ASN A 1 -15.31 -19.28 12.31
C ASN A 1 -14.88 -17.83 12.13
N ALA A 2 -13.58 -17.52 12.41
CA ALA A 2 -13.06 -16.15 12.28
C ALA A 2 -13.23 -15.57 10.85
N LEU A 3 -13.08 -16.40 9.81
CA LEU A 3 -13.23 -15.96 8.42
C LEU A 3 -14.70 -15.68 8.03
N GLU A 4 -15.66 -16.32 8.64
CA GLU A 4 -17.09 -16.07 8.40
C GLU A 4 -17.50 -14.69 8.89
N GLN A 5 -16.83 -14.18 9.91
CA GLN A 5 -17.11 -12.86 10.49
C GLN A 5 -16.75 -11.70 9.55
N LEU A 6 -15.87 -11.92 8.56
CA LEU A 6 -15.50 -10.90 7.56
C LEU A 6 -16.68 -10.49 6.65
N HIS A 7 -17.73 -11.27 6.58
CA HIS A 7 -18.93 -10.97 5.81
C HIS A 7 -19.99 -10.18 6.58
N ASN A 8 -19.81 -10.05 7.90
CA ASN A 8 -20.75 -9.33 8.77
C ASN A 8 -20.16 -7.97 9.18
N LEU A 9 -20.93 -6.91 9.02
CA LEU A 9 -20.53 -5.54 9.39
C LEU A 9 -21.35 -5.04 10.60
N PRO A 10 -20.71 -4.42 11.61
CA PRO A 10 -19.26 -4.37 11.88
C PRO A 10 -18.71 -5.73 12.32
N ILE A 11 -17.41 -5.94 12.17
CA ILE A 11 -16.78 -7.20 12.58
C ILE A 11 -16.86 -7.41 14.10
N ASN A 12 -17.07 -8.66 14.51
CA ASN A 12 -17.05 -9.05 15.92
C ASN A 12 -15.61 -9.16 16.44
N ASN A 13 -15.35 -8.57 17.62
CA ASN A 13 -14.03 -8.54 18.26
C ASN A 13 -13.47 -9.91 18.62
N TYR A 14 -14.31 -10.94 18.76
CA TYR A 14 -13.87 -12.31 19.04
C TYR A 14 -12.86 -12.87 18.04
N ALA A 15 -12.97 -12.51 16.76
CA ALA A 15 -12.08 -12.98 15.68
C ALA A 15 -10.83 -12.11 15.50
N HIS A 16 -10.74 -10.95 16.15
CA HIS A 16 -9.75 -9.92 15.87
C HIS A 16 -8.31 -10.43 15.93
N ASN A 17 -7.91 -11.04 17.04
CA ASN A 17 -6.52 -11.48 17.22
C ASN A 17 -6.11 -12.55 16.19
N THR A 18 -6.98 -13.53 15.95
CA THR A 18 -6.71 -14.57 14.95
C THR A 18 -6.55 -14.00 13.54
N LEU A 19 -7.40 -13.04 13.16
CA LEU A 19 -7.33 -12.40 11.85
C LEU A 19 -6.09 -11.50 11.74
N LEU A 20 -5.70 -10.84 12.83
CA LEU A 20 -4.49 -10.02 12.86
C LEU A 20 -3.23 -10.89 12.71
N GLU A 21 -3.16 -12.04 13.39
CA GLU A 21 -2.05 -13.00 13.23
C GLU A 21 -1.97 -13.55 11.80
N LEU A 22 -3.11 -13.89 11.19
CA LEU A 22 -3.16 -14.36 9.80
C LEU A 22 -2.73 -13.27 8.83
N PHE A 23 -3.17 -12.03 9.03
CA PHE A 23 -2.75 -10.89 8.22
C PHE A 23 -1.26 -10.61 8.39
N HIS A 24 -0.74 -10.73 9.60
CA HIS A 24 0.68 -10.59 9.91
C HIS A 24 1.50 -11.61 9.10
N MET A 25 1.15 -12.90 9.19
CA MET A 25 1.84 -13.92 8.42
C MET A 25 1.71 -13.70 6.91
N TYR A 26 0.53 -13.32 6.43
CA TYR A 26 0.32 -12.99 5.01
C TYR A 26 1.20 -11.79 4.58
N THR A 27 1.33 -10.77 5.40
CA THR A 27 2.23 -9.64 5.12
C THR A 27 3.69 -10.08 5.02
N ILE A 28 4.13 -11.05 5.83
CA ILE A 28 5.51 -11.57 5.80
C ILE A 28 5.79 -12.39 4.56
N ILE A 29 4.91 -13.35 4.24
CA ILE A 29 5.15 -14.31 3.15
C ILE A 29 4.58 -13.88 1.79
N GLY A 30 3.66 -12.92 1.76
CA GLY A 30 2.95 -12.52 0.54
C GLY A 30 1.89 -13.50 0.08
N GLY A 31 1.33 -13.24 -1.11
CA GLY A 31 0.22 -13.97 -1.71
C GLY A 31 0.60 -14.78 -2.96
N MET A 32 1.87 -14.92 -3.31
CA MET A 32 2.29 -15.70 -4.47
C MET A 32 1.87 -17.17 -4.32
N PRO A 33 1.13 -17.76 -5.29
CA PRO A 33 0.51 -19.07 -5.12
C PRO A 33 1.48 -20.19 -4.69
N GLU A 34 2.66 -20.25 -5.29
CA GLU A 34 3.66 -21.27 -4.94
C GLU A 34 4.25 -21.06 -3.55
N ILE A 35 4.41 -19.80 -3.11
CA ILE A 35 4.83 -19.47 -1.75
C ILE A 35 3.79 -19.92 -0.73
N VAL A 36 2.51 -19.57 -0.96
CA VAL A 36 1.40 -19.96 -0.07
C VAL A 36 1.26 -21.46 0.00
N LYS A 37 1.38 -22.17 -1.13
CA LYS A 37 1.35 -23.62 -1.21
C LYS A 37 2.49 -24.24 -0.39
N THR A 38 3.74 -23.84 -0.63
CA THR A 38 4.90 -24.34 0.08
C THR A 38 4.78 -24.09 1.59
N TYR A 39 4.38 -22.88 2.00
CA TYR A 39 4.16 -22.56 3.41
C TYR A 39 3.05 -23.41 4.04
N LYS A 40 1.94 -23.66 3.30
CA LYS A 40 0.85 -24.51 3.79
C LYS A 40 1.33 -25.95 4.07
N GLU A 41 2.21 -26.47 3.22
CA GLU A 41 2.74 -27.82 3.30
C GLU A 41 3.81 -27.95 4.40
N THR A 42 4.74 -27.02 4.48
CA THR A 42 5.91 -27.12 5.39
C THR A 42 5.70 -26.41 6.73
N LYS A 43 4.81 -25.41 6.80
CA LYS A 43 4.64 -24.52 7.96
C LYS A 43 5.92 -23.78 8.37
N SER A 44 6.88 -23.65 7.47
CA SER A 44 8.20 -23.10 7.69
C SER A 44 8.50 -21.97 6.71
N VAL A 45 8.80 -20.79 7.23
CA VAL A 45 9.26 -19.65 6.40
C VAL A 45 10.68 -19.90 5.88
N ALA A 46 11.47 -20.73 6.57
CA ALA A 46 12.84 -21.08 6.16
C ALA A 46 12.90 -21.88 4.84
N ASP A 47 11.79 -22.50 4.42
CA ASP A 47 11.71 -23.27 3.18
C ASP A 47 11.36 -22.42 1.95
N LEU A 48 10.95 -21.15 2.15
CA LEU A 48 10.48 -20.26 1.10
C LEU A 48 11.57 -19.60 0.23
N PRO A 49 12.82 -19.35 0.69
CA PRO A 49 13.80 -18.57 -0.05
C PRO A 49 14.05 -19.08 -1.48
N ARG A 50 14.14 -20.40 -1.67
CA ARG A 50 14.35 -20.99 -3.01
C ARG A 50 13.21 -20.70 -3.96
N VAL A 51 11.98 -20.66 -3.45
CA VAL A 51 10.78 -20.37 -4.25
C VAL A 51 10.80 -18.90 -4.67
N TYR A 52 11.12 -17.97 -3.76
CA TYR A 52 11.26 -16.55 -4.08
C TYR A 52 12.36 -16.31 -5.13
N GLU A 53 13.51 -16.95 -4.98
CA GLU A 53 14.61 -16.84 -5.95
C GLU A 53 14.18 -17.32 -7.34
N SER A 54 13.44 -18.43 -7.42
CA SER A 54 12.88 -18.94 -8.68
C SER A 54 11.91 -17.94 -9.32
N ILE A 55 11.00 -17.37 -8.54
CA ILE A 55 10.05 -16.35 -9.03
C ILE A 55 10.78 -15.10 -9.52
N TRP A 56 11.75 -14.59 -8.75
CA TRP A 56 12.56 -13.44 -9.16
C TRP A 56 13.35 -13.71 -10.45
N ALA A 57 13.93 -14.91 -10.59
CA ALA A 57 14.64 -15.30 -11.80
C ALA A 57 13.71 -15.36 -13.00
N ALA A 58 12.49 -15.89 -12.82
CA ALA A 58 11.48 -15.91 -13.88
C ALA A 58 11.10 -14.50 -14.33
N TYR A 59 10.80 -13.58 -13.41
CA TYR A 59 10.47 -12.19 -13.75
C TYR A 59 11.60 -11.47 -14.43
N LYS A 60 12.85 -11.61 -13.95
CA LYS A 60 14.02 -11.01 -14.61
C LYS A 60 14.18 -11.50 -16.05
N ASN A 61 14.05 -12.79 -16.26
CA ASN A 61 14.18 -13.38 -17.60
C ASN A 61 13.03 -12.98 -18.53
N ASP A 62 11.80 -12.91 -18.03
CA ASP A 62 10.65 -12.55 -18.83
C ASP A 62 10.69 -11.09 -19.29
N VAL A 63 11.00 -10.18 -18.38
CA VAL A 63 11.10 -8.74 -18.73
C VAL A 63 12.15 -8.48 -19.80
N GLU A 64 13.26 -9.23 -19.78
CA GLU A 64 14.31 -9.09 -20.77
C GLU A 64 13.89 -9.51 -22.18
N LYS A 65 12.95 -10.43 -22.32
CA LYS A 65 12.44 -10.87 -23.63
C LYS A 65 11.70 -9.77 -24.40
N TYR A 66 11.13 -8.81 -23.67
CA TYR A 66 10.31 -7.73 -24.25
C TYR A 66 11.08 -6.43 -24.47
N THR A 67 12.39 -6.43 -24.26
CA THR A 67 13.23 -5.23 -24.47
C THR A 67 13.64 -5.08 -25.93
N SER A 68 13.56 -3.87 -26.46
CA SER A 68 13.88 -3.54 -27.84
C SER A 68 15.39 -3.40 -28.11
N ASN A 69 16.18 -3.09 -27.07
CA ASN A 69 17.62 -2.85 -27.18
C ASN A 69 18.36 -3.11 -25.87
N ASN A 70 19.69 -3.14 -25.93
CA ASN A 70 20.55 -3.44 -24.79
C ASN A 70 20.48 -2.38 -23.67
N THR A 71 20.31 -1.10 -24.02
CA THR A 71 20.20 -0.02 -23.02
C THR A 71 18.94 -0.21 -22.17
N GLU A 72 17.80 -0.43 -22.80
CA GLU A 72 16.53 -0.71 -22.12
C GLU A 72 16.65 -1.92 -21.20
N ARG A 73 17.24 -3.01 -21.70
CA ARG A 73 17.51 -4.22 -20.90
C ARG A 73 18.31 -3.92 -19.65
N ASN A 74 19.38 -3.16 -19.77
CA ASN A 74 20.26 -2.81 -18.65
C ASN A 74 19.53 -1.92 -17.63
N VAL A 75 18.72 -0.96 -18.08
CA VAL A 75 17.91 -0.10 -17.20
C VAL A 75 16.89 -0.92 -16.44
N ILE A 76 16.17 -1.82 -17.10
CA ILE A 76 15.17 -2.70 -16.47
C ILE A 76 15.85 -3.62 -15.45
N ARG A 77 16.98 -4.25 -15.79
CA ARG A 77 17.76 -5.05 -14.84
C ARG A 77 18.15 -4.26 -13.60
N HIS A 78 18.63 -3.03 -13.81
CA HIS A 78 18.98 -2.16 -12.70
C HIS A 78 17.77 -1.90 -11.81
N ILE A 79 16.64 -1.48 -12.40
CA ILE A 79 15.41 -1.20 -11.64
C ILE A 79 14.97 -2.45 -10.84
N VAL A 80 14.85 -3.60 -11.48
CA VAL A 80 14.41 -4.84 -10.82
C VAL A 80 15.33 -5.23 -9.65
N ASN A 81 16.62 -4.93 -9.77
CA ASN A 81 17.60 -5.26 -8.72
C ASN A 81 17.54 -4.33 -7.52
N VAL A 82 17.09 -3.07 -7.66
CA VAL A 82 17.13 -2.09 -6.56
C VAL A 82 15.77 -1.55 -6.13
N ALA A 83 14.72 -1.79 -6.91
CA ALA A 83 13.42 -1.16 -6.69
C ALA A 83 12.79 -1.53 -5.34
N HIS A 84 13.02 -2.77 -4.83
CA HIS A 84 12.52 -3.20 -3.51
C HIS A 84 13.04 -2.32 -2.36
N LEU A 85 14.19 -1.64 -2.53
CA LEU A 85 14.73 -0.68 -1.55
C LEU A 85 13.90 0.62 -1.45
N TYR A 86 13.00 0.85 -2.41
CA TYR A 86 12.19 2.07 -2.53
C TYR A 86 10.69 1.79 -2.39
N VAL A 87 10.32 0.64 -1.83
CA VAL A 87 8.91 0.26 -1.64
C VAL A 87 8.16 1.32 -0.84
N ASP A 88 6.96 1.67 -1.30
CA ASP A 88 6.07 2.71 -0.75
C ASP A 88 6.69 4.11 -0.64
N GLN A 89 7.83 4.35 -1.29
CA GLN A 89 8.48 5.66 -1.32
C GLN A 89 8.16 6.39 -2.62
N ARG A 90 8.08 7.72 -2.55
CA ARG A 90 8.01 8.57 -3.74
C ARG A 90 9.36 8.55 -4.46
N ILE A 91 9.35 8.13 -5.72
CA ILE A 91 10.55 7.97 -6.52
C ILE A 91 10.72 9.09 -7.54
N LYS A 92 11.98 9.40 -7.84
CA LYS A 92 12.37 10.21 -9.00
C LYS A 92 13.02 9.30 -10.03
N PHE A 93 12.73 9.52 -11.31
CA PHE A 93 13.36 8.76 -12.38
C PHE A 93 14.82 9.16 -12.60
N GLN A 94 15.12 10.44 -12.34
CA GLN A 94 16.50 10.91 -12.39
C GLN A 94 17.34 10.26 -11.30
N ASN A 95 18.49 9.71 -11.68
CA ASN A 95 19.44 9.04 -10.78
C ASN A 95 18.81 7.92 -9.92
N PHE A 96 17.76 7.26 -10.40
CA PHE A 96 17.10 6.19 -9.66
C PHE A 96 18.10 5.08 -9.30
N GLY A 97 18.12 4.70 -8.02
CA GLY A 97 19.02 3.66 -7.51
C GLY A 97 20.50 4.01 -7.67
N ASN A 98 20.86 5.31 -7.61
CA ASN A 98 22.21 5.82 -7.82
C ASN A 98 22.80 5.50 -9.23
N SER A 99 21.94 5.36 -10.24
CA SER A 99 22.35 5.13 -11.62
C SER A 99 22.63 6.43 -12.37
N ASN A 100 23.40 6.31 -13.46
CA ASN A 100 23.65 7.40 -14.40
C ASN A 100 22.73 7.35 -15.64
N TYR A 101 21.67 6.52 -15.60
CA TYR A 101 20.71 6.45 -16.70
C TYR A 101 19.89 7.73 -16.81
N ARG A 102 19.49 8.07 -18.04
CA ARG A 102 18.67 9.25 -18.28
C ARG A 102 17.27 9.07 -17.70
N SER A 103 16.71 10.14 -17.17
CA SER A 103 15.36 10.14 -16.58
C SER A 103 14.29 9.58 -17.52
N ARG A 104 14.42 9.83 -18.84
CA ARG A 104 13.53 9.29 -19.87
C ARG A 104 13.61 7.76 -19.95
N GLU A 105 14.81 7.21 -20.03
CA GLU A 105 15.07 5.76 -20.12
C GLU A 105 14.51 5.04 -18.89
N VAL A 106 14.77 5.59 -17.70
CA VAL A 106 14.24 5.06 -16.43
C VAL A 106 12.71 5.14 -16.40
N GLY A 107 12.13 6.26 -16.84
CA GLY A 107 10.69 6.44 -16.89
C GLY A 107 9.98 5.48 -17.87
N GLU A 108 10.59 5.20 -19.02
CA GLU A 108 10.09 4.21 -19.99
C GLU A 108 10.16 2.79 -19.42
N ALA A 109 11.30 2.43 -18.80
CA ALA A 109 11.47 1.13 -18.16
C ALA A 109 10.47 0.91 -16.99
N PHE A 110 10.21 1.92 -16.18
CA PHE A 110 9.18 1.83 -15.14
C PHE A 110 7.78 1.64 -15.71
N ARG A 111 7.44 2.31 -16.81
CA ARG A 111 6.13 2.10 -17.46
C ARG A 111 5.99 0.68 -18.00
N ASN A 112 7.03 0.13 -18.61
CA ASN A 112 7.03 -1.26 -19.10
C ASN A 112 6.85 -2.26 -17.94
N LEU A 113 7.51 -2.03 -16.80
CA LEU A 113 7.34 -2.85 -15.59
C LEU A 113 5.94 -2.69 -14.95
N ASP A 114 5.35 -1.49 -15.04
CA ASP A 114 3.99 -1.21 -14.60
C ASP A 114 2.95 -1.89 -15.50
N ASP A 115 3.13 -1.88 -16.80
CA ASP A 115 2.28 -2.58 -17.76
C ASP A 115 2.37 -4.11 -17.57
N ALA A 116 3.55 -4.61 -17.25
CA ALA A 116 3.79 -6.01 -16.90
C ALA A 116 3.28 -6.39 -15.49
N LYS A 117 2.77 -5.44 -14.70
CA LYS A 117 2.26 -5.62 -13.32
C LYS A 117 3.29 -6.11 -12.29
N ILE A 118 4.57 -6.09 -12.61
CA ILE A 118 5.65 -6.48 -11.67
C ILE A 118 5.86 -5.38 -10.62
N ILE A 119 5.82 -4.14 -11.08
CA ILE A 119 5.89 -2.93 -10.28
C ILE A 119 4.72 -2.05 -10.68
N GLN A 120 4.18 -1.28 -9.76
CA GLN A 120 3.13 -0.32 -10.05
C GLN A 120 3.52 1.08 -9.57
N LEU A 121 3.25 2.07 -10.42
CA LEU A 121 3.43 3.48 -10.11
C LEU A 121 2.09 4.05 -9.62
N ILE A 122 2.04 4.44 -8.36
CA ILE A 122 0.87 5.08 -7.73
C ILE A 122 1.11 6.58 -7.69
N TYR A 123 0.37 7.32 -8.51
CA TYR A 123 0.51 8.77 -8.57
C TYR A 123 -0.33 9.48 -7.52
N PRO A 124 0.16 10.59 -6.97
CA PRO A 124 -0.61 11.40 -6.03
C PRO A 124 -1.76 12.13 -6.71
N THR A 125 -2.69 12.60 -5.89
CA THR A 125 -3.67 13.61 -6.25
C THR A 125 -3.56 14.81 -5.33
N THR A 126 -3.99 15.97 -5.81
CA THR A 126 -4.23 17.17 -4.99
C THR A 126 -5.72 17.46 -4.84
N ASP A 127 -6.58 16.65 -5.48
CA ASP A 127 -8.02 16.83 -5.49
C ASP A 127 -8.63 16.53 -4.12
N LEU A 128 -9.60 17.32 -3.74
CA LEU A 128 -10.42 17.17 -2.54
C LEU A 128 -11.89 16.86 -2.88
N LEU A 129 -12.21 16.88 -4.17
CA LEU A 129 -13.53 16.61 -4.72
C LEU A 129 -13.45 15.58 -5.84
N THR A 130 -14.53 14.87 -6.07
CA THR A 130 -14.65 13.92 -7.17
C THR A 130 -14.93 14.64 -8.50
N PRO A 131 -14.45 14.13 -9.64
CA PRO A 131 -13.60 12.94 -9.79
C PRO A 131 -12.15 13.22 -9.41
N VAL A 132 -11.53 12.28 -8.70
CA VAL A 132 -10.10 12.33 -8.35
C VAL A 132 -9.26 12.03 -9.59
N LYS A 133 -8.24 12.85 -9.83
CA LYS A 133 -7.32 12.70 -10.95
C LYS A 133 -5.88 12.55 -10.47
N PRO A 134 -5.09 11.66 -11.08
CA PRO A 134 -3.67 11.54 -10.78
C PRO A 134 -2.90 12.77 -11.28
N ASP A 135 -2.01 13.30 -10.46
CA ASP A 135 -1.02 14.30 -10.88
C ASP A 135 0.26 13.58 -11.36
N ILE A 136 0.28 13.24 -12.65
CA ILE A 136 1.39 12.51 -13.28
C ILE A 136 2.70 13.31 -13.39
N LYS A 137 2.67 14.62 -13.09
CA LYS A 137 3.88 15.46 -13.05
C LYS A 137 4.64 15.31 -11.73
N LYS A 138 3.97 14.78 -10.71
CA LYS A 138 4.57 14.53 -9.41
C LYS A 138 5.18 13.13 -9.32
N SER A 139 6.13 12.98 -8.41
CA SER A 139 6.79 11.70 -8.12
C SER A 139 5.78 10.66 -7.61
N PRO A 140 5.64 9.51 -8.27
CA PRO A 140 4.76 8.43 -7.82
C PRO A 140 5.38 7.68 -6.64
N LYS A 141 4.55 6.99 -5.85
CA LYS A 141 4.98 5.91 -4.95
C LYS A 141 5.21 4.63 -5.74
N LEU A 142 6.19 3.86 -5.28
CA LEU A 142 6.54 2.58 -5.87
C LEU A 142 5.85 1.44 -5.10
N GLN A 143 5.06 0.66 -5.82
CA GLN A 143 4.41 -0.55 -5.32
C GLN A 143 4.91 -1.77 -6.09
N PHE A 144 5.00 -2.90 -5.40
CA PHE A 144 5.33 -4.19 -6.00
C PHE A 144 4.08 -5.07 -6.12
N LEU A 145 4.19 -6.08 -6.98
CA LEU A 145 3.17 -7.11 -7.15
C LEU A 145 2.85 -7.83 -5.83
N ASP A 146 3.87 -8.07 -4.99
CA ASP A 146 3.73 -8.93 -3.82
C ASP A 146 4.68 -8.52 -2.69
N THR A 147 4.14 -8.43 -1.47
CA THR A 147 4.89 -8.02 -0.28
C THR A 147 5.94 -9.05 0.14
N GLY A 148 5.67 -10.35 -0.04
CA GLY A 148 6.64 -11.40 0.26
C GLY A 148 7.88 -11.34 -0.61
N LEU A 149 7.71 -11.00 -1.91
CA LEU A 149 8.83 -10.76 -2.81
C LEU A 149 9.68 -9.56 -2.37
N VAL A 150 9.05 -8.51 -1.87
CA VAL A 150 9.75 -7.34 -1.31
C VAL A 150 10.53 -7.73 -0.07
N ASN A 151 9.90 -8.39 0.88
CA ASN A 151 10.52 -8.82 2.14
C ASN A 151 11.71 -9.76 1.92
N HIS A 152 11.59 -10.66 0.93
CA HIS A 152 12.69 -11.53 0.53
C HIS A 152 13.84 -10.72 -0.10
N GLY A 153 13.54 -9.79 -1.01
CA GLY A 153 14.53 -8.89 -1.62
C GLY A 153 15.27 -8.02 -0.60
N LEU A 154 14.56 -7.55 0.42
CA LEU A 154 15.11 -6.79 1.55
C LEU A 154 15.85 -7.66 2.58
N LYS A 155 15.67 -8.99 2.54
CA LYS A 155 16.22 -9.96 3.50
C LYS A 155 15.73 -9.73 4.94
N ILE A 156 14.51 -9.24 5.12
CA ILE A 156 13.95 -8.88 6.44
C ILE A 156 12.94 -9.91 6.98
N GLN A 157 12.63 -10.99 6.29
CA GLN A 157 11.59 -11.95 6.70
C GLN A 157 11.84 -12.53 8.10
N GLY A 158 13.10 -12.87 8.43
CA GLY A 158 13.48 -13.35 9.76
C GLY A 158 13.28 -12.29 10.84
N GLU A 159 13.57 -11.01 10.54
CA GLU A 159 13.33 -9.89 11.44
C GLU A 159 11.82 -9.68 11.67
N LEU A 160 11.04 -9.72 10.59
CA LEU A 160 9.59 -9.54 10.67
C LEU A 160 8.88 -10.60 11.51
N LEU A 161 9.35 -11.85 11.47
CA LEU A 161 8.83 -12.94 12.31
C LEU A 161 9.03 -12.70 13.81
N ALA A 162 10.07 -11.96 14.19
CA ALA A 162 10.37 -11.64 15.57
C ALA A 162 9.58 -10.44 16.10
N LEU A 163 8.89 -9.69 15.23
CA LEU A 163 8.12 -8.52 15.59
C LEU A 163 6.69 -8.89 15.98
N ASN A 164 6.21 -8.36 17.09
CA ASN A 164 4.79 -8.43 17.46
C ASN A 164 3.92 -7.43 16.66
N ASP A 165 4.54 -6.38 16.14
CA ASP A 165 3.88 -5.32 15.37
C ASP A 165 4.75 -4.92 14.16
N LEU A 166 4.20 -5.05 12.96
CA LEU A 166 4.88 -4.69 11.70
C LEU A 166 4.89 -3.20 11.38
N SER A 167 4.39 -2.40 12.26
CA SER A 167 4.16 -0.97 12.08
C SER A 167 5.38 -0.17 11.70
N TYR A 168 6.51 -0.55 12.25
CA TYR A 168 7.79 0.12 11.99
C TYR A 168 8.68 -0.70 11.06
N ALA A 169 8.19 -1.84 10.57
CA ALA A 169 8.92 -2.70 9.67
C ALA A 169 9.34 -1.93 8.41
N TYR A 170 10.62 -1.97 8.12
CA TYR A 170 11.24 -1.25 7.02
C TYR A 170 10.78 0.22 6.94
N LYS A 171 11.03 0.98 8.01
CA LYS A 171 10.68 2.42 8.10
C LYS A 171 9.17 2.70 7.97
N GLY A 172 8.34 1.74 8.31
CA GLY A 172 6.89 1.86 8.22
C GLY A 172 6.32 1.69 6.80
N ALA A 173 7.09 1.18 5.84
CA ALA A 173 6.65 1.06 4.44
C ALA A 173 5.88 -0.24 4.16
N ILE A 174 6.09 -1.30 4.93
CA ILE A 174 5.54 -2.63 4.62
C ILE A 174 4.02 -2.68 4.76
N LEU A 175 3.44 -2.10 5.80
CA LEU A 175 1.98 -2.09 5.98
C LEU A 175 1.25 -1.21 4.94
N PRO A 176 1.67 0.04 4.65
CA PRO A 176 1.07 0.80 3.56
C PRO A 176 1.19 0.10 2.22
N HIS A 177 2.33 -0.55 1.93
CA HIS A 177 2.50 -1.36 0.73
C HIS A 177 1.49 -2.52 0.68
N MET A 178 1.38 -3.28 1.76
CA MET A 178 0.46 -4.42 1.84
C MET A 178 -1.00 -4.01 1.66
N VAL A 179 -1.45 -2.97 2.37
CA VAL A 179 -2.82 -2.46 2.24
C VAL A 179 -3.09 -1.92 0.84
N THR A 180 -2.14 -1.23 0.23
CA THR A 180 -2.26 -0.75 -1.15
C THR A 180 -2.36 -1.90 -2.15
N GLN A 181 -1.57 -2.96 -1.96
CA GLN A 181 -1.65 -4.20 -2.75
C GLN A 181 -3.05 -4.83 -2.65
N GLU A 182 -3.62 -4.94 -1.45
CA GLU A 182 -4.96 -5.45 -1.24
C GLU A 182 -6.02 -4.63 -1.98
N ILE A 183 -5.93 -3.30 -1.92
CA ILE A 183 -6.86 -2.40 -2.62
C ILE A 183 -6.72 -2.53 -4.14
N ILE A 184 -5.52 -2.68 -4.66
CA ILE A 184 -5.28 -2.93 -6.09
C ILE A 184 -5.93 -4.25 -6.51
N SER A 185 -5.85 -5.28 -5.66
CA SER A 185 -6.42 -6.61 -5.95
C SER A 185 -7.95 -6.61 -6.08
N LEU A 186 -8.65 -5.67 -5.46
CA LEU A 186 -10.10 -5.53 -5.58
C LEU A 186 -10.55 -5.08 -6.98
N ASN A 187 -9.67 -4.43 -7.72
CA ASN A 187 -9.98 -3.82 -9.02
C ASN A 187 -9.42 -4.66 -10.19
N ILE A 188 -9.59 -5.98 -10.15
CA ILE A 188 -9.04 -6.91 -11.16
C ILE A 188 -9.49 -6.56 -12.58
N PHE A 189 -10.72 -6.03 -12.74
CA PHE A 189 -11.30 -5.66 -14.03
C PHE A 189 -11.26 -4.16 -14.30
N ASP A 190 -10.82 -3.34 -13.35
CA ASP A 190 -10.69 -1.90 -13.50
C ASP A 190 -9.21 -1.51 -13.46
N THR A 191 -8.76 -0.78 -14.47
CA THR A 191 -7.39 -0.26 -14.54
C THR A 191 -7.13 0.92 -13.60
N LYS A 192 -8.15 1.34 -12.85
CA LYS A 192 -8.01 2.45 -11.90
C LYS A 192 -7.18 2.04 -10.70
N LYS A 193 -6.07 2.74 -10.54
CA LYS A 193 -5.20 2.61 -9.39
C LYS A 193 -5.68 3.48 -8.23
N PRO A 194 -5.40 3.09 -6.98
CA PRO A 194 -5.59 3.99 -5.84
C PRO A 194 -4.67 5.20 -5.97
N HIS A 195 -4.98 6.27 -5.26
CA HIS A 195 -4.17 7.47 -5.18
C HIS A 195 -3.89 7.80 -3.72
N PHE A 196 -2.73 8.40 -3.48
CA PHE A 196 -2.44 9.09 -2.22
C PHE A 196 -2.64 10.59 -2.41
N TRP A 197 -2.92 11.31 -1.32
CA TRP A 197 -3.09 12.75 -1.41
C TRP A 197 -1.84 13.48 -0.95
N VAL A 198 -1.51 14.56 -1.67
CA VAL A 198 -0.40 15.43 -1.28
C VAL A 198 -0.82 16.89 -1.29
N ARG A 199 -0.32 17.60 -0.30
CA ARG A 199 -0.24 19.05 -0.31
C ARG A 199 1.22 19.43 -0.26
N GLU A 200 1.69 20.04 -1.32
CA GLU A 200 3.04 20.57 -1.40
C GLU A 200 3.00 22.09 -1.31
N LYS A 201 3.65 22.64 -0.31
CA LYS A 201 3.98 24.06 -0.17
C LYS A 201 5.50 24.21 -0.08
N SER A 202 6.01 25.41 -0.34
CA SER A 202 7.46 25.69 -0.33
C SER A 202 8.18 25.33 0.97
N GLN A 203 7.46 25.25 2.10
CA GLN A 203 8.05 24.99 3.42
C GLN A 203 7.37 23.86 4.20
N ALA A 204 6.33 23.21 3.67
CA ALA A 204 5.64 22.13 4.35
C ALA A 204 4.95 21.20 3.35
N SER A 205 5.14 19.91 3.51
CA SER A 205 4.40 18.88 2.78
C SER A 205 3.51 18.10 3.74
N SER A 206 2.30 17.77 3.30
CA SER A 206 1.41 16.81 3.96
C SER A 206 1.07 15.72 2.96
N GLU A 207 1.04 14.49 3.42
CA GLU A 207 0.71 13.32 2.63
C GLU A 207 -0.23 12.42 3.41
N VAL A 208 -1.35 12.02 2.79
CA VAL A 208 -2.28 11.00 3.29
C VAL A 208 -2.06 9.74 2.47
N ASP A 209 -1.94 8.61 3.13
CA ASP A 209 -1.50 7.35 2.51
C ASP A 209 -2.37 6.91 1.34
N LEU A 210 -3.70 7.05 1.46
CA LEU A 210 -4.66 6.73 0.40
C LEU A 210 -5.86 7.68 0.44
N VAL A 211 -6.52 7.84 -0.70
CA VAL A 211 -7.84 8.47 -0.79
C VAL A 211 -8.79 7.57 -1.56
N TYR A 212 -10.04 7.54 -1.13
CA TYR A 212 -11.11 6.77 -1.75
C TYR A 212 -12.29 7.67 -2.11
N SER A 213 -12.77 7.54 -3.36
CA SER A 213 -13.94 8.27 -3.83
C SER A 213 -15.21 7.50 -3.51
N TYR A 214 -16.11 8.10 -2.74
CA TYR A 214 -17.43 7.55 -2.48
C TYR A 214 -18.49 8.60 -2.72
N LYS A 215 -19.42 8.34 -3.66
CA LYS A 215 -20.40 9.32 -4.11
C LYS A 215 -19.70 10.62 -4.54
N ASN A 216 -19.97 11.73 -3.86
CA ASN A 216 -19.36 13.05 -4.15
C ASN A 216 -18.26 13.43 -3.14
N LYS A 217 -17.77 12.49 -2.33
CA LYS A 217 -16.75 12.75 -1.32
C LYS A 217 -15.45 12.03 -1.63
N VAL A 218 -14.34 12.65 -1.28
CA VAL A 218 -12.99 12.04 -1.29
C VAL A 218 -12.59 11.79 0.15
N VAL A 219 -12.58 10.53 0.56
CA VAL A 219 -12.35 10.11 1.95
C VAL A 219 -10.87 9.82 2.15
N PRO A 220 -10.20 10.50 3.09
CA PRO A 220 -8.79 10.23 3.40
C PRO A 220 -8.65 8.97 4.26
N ILE A 221 -7.62 8.18 3.96
CA ILE A 221 -7.30 6.93 4.64
C ILE A 221 -5.84 7.00 5.07
N GLU A 222 -5.61 6.92 6.36
CA GLU A 222 -4.26 6.87 6.94
C GLU A 222 -3.98 5.45 7.42
N ILE A 223 -2.82 4.92 7.06
CA ILE A 223 -2.36 3.59 7.48
C ILE A 223 -1.34 3.79 8.59
N LYS A 224 -1.79 3.65 9.82
CA LYS A 224 -0.96 3.85 11.02
C LYS A 224 -0.86 2.59 11.84
N SER A 225 0.27 2.47 12.34
CA SER A 225 0.76 1.34 13.05
C SER A 225 0.40 1.26 14.52
N GLY A 226 -0.02 2.27 15.15
CA GLY A 226 -0.33 2.23 16.57
C GLY A 226 -1.49 3.14 16.97
N PRO A 227 -2.06 2.94 18.17
CA PRO A 227 -3.17 3.75 18.66
C PRO A 227 -2.82 5.23 18.83
N SER A 228 -1.52 5.57 18.96
CA SER A 228 -1.02 6.93 19.25
C SER A 228 -0.42 7.68 18.06
N GLY A 229 -0.57 7.18 16.83
CA GLY A 229 -0.03 7.84 15.63
C GLY A 229 -0.61 9.25 15.44
N LYS A 230 0.27 10.24 15.22
CA LYS A 230 -0.17 11.62 14.94
C LYS A 230 -0.86 11.66 13.58
N LEU A 231 -2.14 12.02 13.55
CA LEU A 231 -2.98 12.13 12.36
C LEU A 231 -2.87 13.52 11.68
N LYS A 232 -1.68 14.13 11.70
CA LYS A 232 -1.48 15.50 11.22
C LYS A 232 -1.90 15.69 9.76
N SER A 233 -1.52 14.79 8.88
CA SER A 233 -1.87 14.89 7.44
C SER A 233 -3.36 14.66 7.21
N LEU A 234 -3.96 13.77 7.98
CA LEU A 234 -5.39 13.51 7.94
C LEU A 234 -6.19 14.73 8.41
N HIS A 235 -5.78 15.37 9.51
CA HIS A 235 -6.39 16.63 9.97
C HIS A 235 -6.27 17.73 8.91
N GLU A 236 -5.10 17.89 8.30
CA GLU A 236 -4.87 18.85 7.20
C GLU A 236 -5.81 18.60 6.02
N PHE A 237 -6.06 17.33 5.67
CA PHE A 237 -7.01 16.96 4.63
C PHE A 237 -8.44 17.30 5.03
N VAL A 238 -8.87 16.87 6.22
CA VAL A 238 -10.24 17.08 6.73
C VAL A 238 -10.58 18.57 6.83
N GLU A 239 -9.66 19.40 7.27
CA GLU A 239 -9.87 20.86 7.34
C GLU A 239 -10.17 21.51 5.99
N ARG A 240 -9.72 20.88 4.89
CA ARG A 240 -9.88 21.40 3.51
C ARG A 240 -11.08 20.86 2.76
N THR A 241 -11.64 19.75 3.22
CA THR A 241 -12.83 19.14 2.59
C THR A 241 -14.12 19.79 3.07
N ASN A 242 -15.21 19.52 2.36
CA ASN A 242 -16.55 19.93 2.77
C ASN A 242 -17.29 18.90 3.63
N HIS A 243 -16.60 17.85 4.06
CA HIS A 243 -17.14 16.79 4.91
C HIS A 243 -16.23 16.53 6.13
N GLY A 244 -16.76 15.79 7.12
CA GLY A 244 -16.06 15.42 8.33
C GLY A 244 -15.89 13.90 8.46
N TYR A 245 -15.38 13.21 7.43
CA TYR A 245 -15.15 11.78 7.48
C TYR A 245 -13.69 11.46 7.21
N ALA A 246 -13.12 10.57 8.01
CA ALA A 246 -11.76 10.09 7.86
C ALA A 246 -11.66 8.63 8.31
N ILE A 247 -10.67 7.90 7.79
CA ILE A 247 -10.45 6.50 8.10
C ILE A 247 -9.00 6.29 8.54
N ARG A 248 -8.82 5.46 9.56
CA ARG A 248 -7.53 4.95 9.97
C ARG A 248 -7.53 3.43 9.88
N LEU A 249 -6.57 2.86 9.17
CA LEU A 249 -6.25 1.44 9.21
C LEU A 249 -5.13 1.21 10.24
N TYR A 250 -5.33 0.28 11.17
CA TYR A 250 -4.40 0.07 12.28
C TYR A 250 -4.50 -1.37 12.88
N ALA A 251 -3.69 -1.67 13.89
CA ALA A 251 -3.69 -3.00 14.52
C ALA A 251 -4.84 -3.22 15.53
N GLY A 252 -5.59 -2.18 15.89
CA GLY A 252 -6.65 -2.29 16.88
C GLY A 252 -8.00 -2.71 16.30
N GLU A 253 -9.00 -2.72 17.18
CA GLU A 253 -10.37 -3.15 16.88
C GLU A 253 -11.16 -2.07 16.12
N PHE A 254 -12.24 -2.49 15.46
CA PHE A 254 -13.15 -1.58 14.79
C PHE A 254 -13.87 -0.66 15.81
N ASN A 255 -13.79 0.64 15.56
CA ASN A 255 -14.63 1.62 16.24
C ASN A 255 -14.84 2.89 15.40
N ILE A 256 -15.79 3.74 15.79
CA ILE A 256 -16.02 5.06 15.20
C ILE A 256 -15.96 6.08 16.34
N GLU A 257 -15.12 7.08 16.20
CA GLU A 257 -14.87 8.13 17.18
C GLU A 257 -15.22 9.50 16.60
N GLU A 258 -15.69 10.41 17.48
CA GLU A 258 -15.91 11.81 17.13
C GLU A 258 -14.74 12.65 17.62
N HIS A 259 -14.20 13.46 16.74
CA HIS A 259 -13.04 14.32 16.99
C HIS A 259 -13.22 15.72 16.42
N GLU A 260 -12.34 16.62 16.84
CA GLU A 260 -12.16 17.91 16.22
C GLU A 260 -10.74 18.06 15.68
N THR A 261 -10.58 18.76 14.53
CA THR A 261 -9.25 19.08 14.03
C THR A 261 -8.57 20.11 14.91
N PRO A 262 -7.23 20.03 15.10
CA PRO A 262 -6.54 20.89 16.08
C PRO A 262 -6.53 22.37 15.70
N ASN A 263 -6.51 22.72 14.40
CA ASN A 263 -6.37 24.13 13.99
C ASN A 263 -7.73 24.83 13.85
N LEU A 264 -8.64 24.26 13.06
CA LEU A 264 -9.94 24.88 12.75
C LEU A 264 -11.07 24.41 13.64
N ARG A 265 -10.83 23.49 14.59
CA ARG A 265 -11.86 22.91 15.44
C ARG A 265 -13.03 22.29 14.63
N LYS A 266 -12.72 21.84 13.40
CA LYS A 266 -13.72 21.24 12.53
C LYS A 266 -14.10 19.87 13.08
N PRO A 267 -15.38 19.59 13.35
CA PRO A 267 -15.81 18.27 13.81
C PRO A 267 -15.67 17.25 12.68
N TYR A 268 -15.22 16.03 13.02
CA TYR A 268 -15.16 14.93 12.10
C TYR A 268 -15.31 13.58 12.83
N LYS A 269 -15.76 12.59 12.07
CA LYS A 269 -15.84 11.19 12.53
C LYS A 269 -14.65 10.42 11.96
N LEU A 270 -13.97 9.68 12.84
CA LEU A 270 -12.86 8.80 12.50
C LEU A 270 -13.30 7.36 12.61
N MET A 271 -13.40 6.66 11.48
CA MET A 271 -13.57 5.21 11.48
C MET A 271 -12.21 4.53 11.59
N ASN A 272 -12.02 3.78 12.66
CA ASN A 272 -10.84 2.97 12.89
C ASN A 272 -11.11 1.54 12.41
N LEU A 273 -10.31 1.03 11.50
CA LEU A 273 -10.43 -0.30 10.91
C LEU A 273 -9.17 -1.14 11.13
N PRO A 274 -9.30 -2.41 11.53
CA PRO A 274 -8.18 -3.35 11.48
C PRO A 274 -7.61 -3.50 10.07
N TYR A 275 -6.28 -3.65 9.92
CA TYR A 275 -5.61 -3.80 8.62
C TYR A 275 -6.17 -4.92 7.75
N TYR A 276 -6.52 -6.07 8.35
CA TYR A 276 -7.04 -7.22 7.63
C TYR A 276 -8.39 -6.97 6.94
N LEU A 277 -9.01 -5.82 7.19
CA LEU A 277 -10.20 -5.35 6.49
C LEU A 277 -9.89 -4.48 5.26
N GLY A 278 -8.64 -4.39 4.84
CA GLY A 278 -8.25 -3.63 3.65
C GLY A 278 -9.06 -4.00 2.40
N THR A 279 -9.29 -5.29 2.16
CA THR A 279 -10.14 -5.78 1.04
C THR A 279 -11.62 -5.50 1.22
N LYS A 280 -12.08 -5.16 2.43
CA LYS A 280 -13.46 -4.78 2.74
C LYS A 280 -13.65 -3.26 2.84
N LEU A 281 -12.63 -2.50 2.56
CA LEU A 281 -12.64 -1.04 2.68
C LEU A 281 -13.81 -0.37 1.94
N PRO A 282 -14.15 -0.73 0.68
CA PRO A 282 -15.28 -0.12 -0.03
C PRO A 282 -16.61 -0.32 0.71
N GLU A 283 -16.84 -1.53 1.25
CA GLU A 283 -18.06 -1.88 1.98
C GLU A 283 -18.15 -1.09 3.30
N TYR A 284 -17.05 -0.99 4.04
CA TYR A 284 -16.99 -0.21 5.28
C TYR A 284 -17.12 1.30 5.05
N ILE A 285 -16.57 1.81 3.95
CA ILE A 285 -16.77 3.21 3.55
C ILE A 285 -18.26 3.48 3.29
N GLY A 286 -18.91 2.60 2.53
CA GLY A 286 -20.36 2.70 2.30
C GLY A 286 -21.15 2.68 3.62
N TYR A 287 -20.88 1.69 4.46
CA TYR A 287 -21.49 1.59 5.79
C TYR A 287 -21.31 2.87 6.63
N PHE A 288 -20.08 3.38 6.68
CA PHE A 288 -19.71 4.55 7.47
C PHE A 288 -20.40 5.84 6.99
N LEU A 289 -20.36 6.10 5.69
CA LEU A 289 -20.88 7.35 5.14
C LEU A 289 -22.40 7.38 4.98
N ASP A 290 -23.04 6.23 4.95
CA ASP A 290 -24.49 6.12 4.78
C ASP A 290 -25.26 6.04 6.12
N ASN A 291 -24.58 5.64 7.21
CA ASN A 291 -25.22 5.47 8.53
C ASN A 291 -24.73 6.47 9.59
N HIS A 292 -23.69 7.25 9.32
CA HIS A 292 -23.09 8.19 10.26
C HIS A 292 -22.88 9.57 9.67
#